data_57d1d584b5a9aa5f61a512d497db1a14
#
_entry.id   57d1d584b5a9aa5f61a512d497db1a14
#
_cell.length_a   1.000
_cell.length_b   1.000
_cell.length_c   1.000
_cell.angle_alpha   90.00
_cell.angle_beta   90.00
_cell.angle_gamma   90.00
#
_symmetry.space_group_name_H-M   'P 1'
#
loop_
_entity.id
_entity.type
_entity.pdbx_description
1 polymer ?
#
loop_
_entity_poly.entity_id
_entity_poly.type
_entity_poly.pdbx_seq_one_letter_code
_entity_poly.pdbx_strand_id
1 'polypeptide(L)'
;MAVQLLEQWLLNEQAKIQKNYRDLNRLAVKEPAIIFIGDSIVEYFPLHELLQSPKTLVNRGIRGYKTDLLLENLDAHLFGQALDKLFLLIGTN
;
A
#
# COMPACT_ATOMS: atom_id res chain seq x y z
N MET A 1 -16.49 3.44 23.81
CA MET A 1 -17.12 4.19 22.70
C MET A 1 -16.14 5.00 21.86
N ALA A 2 -15.27 5.78 22.48
CA ALA A 2 -14.27 6.55 21.73
C ALA A 2 -13.31 5.66 20.91
N VAL A 3 -12.89 4.52 21.48
CA VAL A 3 -12.01 3.58 20.78
C VAL A 3 -12.70 3.02 19.55
N GLN A 4 -13.98 2.69 19.65
CA GLN A 4 -14.75 2.16 18.53
C GLN A 4 -14.90 3.18 17.40
N LEU A 5 -15.07 4.45 17.76
CA LEU A 5 -15.16 5.54 16.79
C LEU A 5 -13.83 5.75 16.07
N LEU A 6 -12.71 5.67 16.78
CA LEU A 6 -11.38 5.78 16.20
C LEU A 6 -11.08 4.60 15.27
N GLU A 7 -11.47 3.39 15.68
CA GLU A 7 -11.29 2.21 14.84
C GLU A 7 -12.09 2.33 13.55
N GLN A 8 -13.34 2.78 13.65
CA GLN A 8 -14.17 2.96 12.45
C GLN A 8 -13.61 4.03 11.54
N TRP A 9 -13.14 5.13 12.10
CA TRP A 9 -12.50 6.19 11.31
C TRP A 9 -11.29 5.64 10.55
N LEU A 10 -10.44 4.87 11.22
CA LEU A 10 -9.25 4.29 10.60
C LEU A 10 -9.63 3.34 9.48
N LEU A 11 -10.62 2.47 9.69
CA LEU A 11 -11.09 1.56 8.65
C LEU A 11 -11.61 2.32 7.43
N ASN A 12 -12.32 3.41 7.64
CA ASN A 12 -12.82 4.25 6.55
C ASN A 12 -11.67 4.89 5.77
N GLU A 13 -10.64 5.38 6.47
CA GLU A 13 -9.47 5.96 5.81
C GLU A 13 -8.70 4.92 5.02
N GLN A 14 -8.53 3.74 5.59
CA GLN A 14 -7.87 2.63 4.89
C GLN A 14 -8.62 2.23 3.63
N ALA A 15 -9.95 2.20 3.69
CA ALA A 15 -10.78 1.86 2.54
C ALA A 15 -10.62 2.87 1.40
N LYS A 16 -10.51 4.15 1.73
CA LYS A 16 -10.26 5.21 0.73
C LYS A 16 -8.90 5.01 0.06
N ILE A 17 -7.88 4.70 0.83
CA ILE A 17 -6.53 4.48 0.31
C ILE A 17 -6.52 3.23 -0.58
N GLN A 18 -7.17 2.15 -0.15
CA GLN A 18 -7.29 0.93 -0.94
C GLN A 18 -7.94 1.19 -2.30
N LYS A 19 -9.02 1.97 -2.30
CA LYS A 19 -9.69 2.32 -3.55
C LYS A 19 -8.78 3.14 -4.45
N ASN A 20 -8.06 4.10 -3.89
CA ASN A 20 -7.11 4.90 -4.64
C ASN A 20 -6.03 4.02 -5.27
N TYR A 21 -5.51 3.05 -4.52
CA TYR A 21 -4.50 2.14 -5.03
C TYR A 21 -5.03 1.25 -6.14
N ARG A 22 -6.27 0.76 -6.03
CA ARG A 22 -6.89 -0.01 -7.12
C ARG A 22 -7.03 0.81 -8.39
N ASP A 23 -7.42 2.07 -8.26
CA ASP A 23 -7.53 2.97 -9.40
C ASP A 23 -6.16 3.23 -10.03
N LEU A 24 -5.13 3.47 -9.22
CA LEU A 24 -3.78 3.68 -9.72
C LEU A 24 -3.23 2.43 -10.41
N ASN A 25 -3.49 1.26 -9.86
CA ASN A 25 -3.04 0.00 -10.46
C ASN A 25 -3.61 -0.18 -11.86
N ARG A 26 -4.87 0.18 -12.04
CA ARG A 26 -5.55 0.04 -13.32
C ARG A 26 -5.14 1.09 -14.33
N LEU A 27 -4.94 2.34 -13.87
CA LEU A 27 -4.79 3.49 -14.76
C LEU A 27 -3.34 3.90 -15.02
N ALA A 28 -2.46 3.72 -14.05
CA ALA A 28 -1.14 4.33 -14.09
C ALA A 28 0.03 3.35 -14.14
N VAL A 29 -0.10 2.15 -13.56
CA VAL A 29 1.02 1.23 -13.45
C VAL A 29 1.00 0.26 -14.64
N LYS A 30 1.98 0.38 -15.54
CA LYS A 30 2.01 -0.40 -16.78
C LYS A 30 3.27 -1.22 -16.97
N GLU A 31 4.29 -0.98 -16.17
CA GLU A 31 5.60 -1.61 -16.31
C GLU A 31 5.88 -2.55 -15.15
N PRO A 32 6.82 -3.49 -15.33
CA PRO A 32 7.30 -4.23 -14.16
C PRO A 32 7.76 -3.25 -13.10
N ALA A 33 7.34 -3.46 -11.87
CA ALA A 33 7.51 -2.49 -10.80
C ALA A 33 8.18 -3.11 -9.58
N ILE A 34 8.86 -2.26 -8.82
CA ILE A 34 9.31 -2.57 -7.46
C ILE A 34 8.24 -2.02 -6.53
N ILE A 35 7.56 -2.90 -5.81
CA ILE A 35 6.42 -2.54 -4.97
C ILE A 35 6.81 -2.57 -3.51
N PHE A 36 6.46 -1.51 -2.78
CA PHE A 36 6.65 -1.42 -1.33
C PHE A 36 5.29 -1.54 -0.66
N ILE A 37 5.10 -2.58 0.13
CA ILE A 37 3.85 -2.85 0.84
C ILE A 37 4.12 -2.81 2.33
N GLY A 38 3.23 -2.19 3.10
CA GLY A 38 3.36 -2.16 4.53
C GLY A 38 2.35 -1.24 5.20
N ASP A 39 2.70 -0.81 6.41
CA ASP A 39 1.88 0.06 7.22
C ASP A 39 2.27 1.55 7.04
N SER A 40 2.13 2.36 8.09
CA SER A 40 2.42 3.78 8.02
C SER A 40 3.89 4.06 7.71
N ILE A 41 4.82 3.19 8.12
CA ILE A 41 6.24 3.39 7.84
C ILE A 41 6.45 3.39 6.33
N VAL A 42 5.83 2.46 5.61
CA VAL A 42 5.92 2.40 4.15
C VAL A 42 5.10 3.52 3.51
N GLU A 43 3.87 3.75 3.99
CA GLU A 43 3.00 4.78 3.41
C GLU A 43 3.68 6.14 3.36
N TYR A 44 4.34 6.52 4.46
CA TYR A 44 4.96 7.84 4.59
C TYR A 44 6.42 7.89 4.16
N PHE A 45 6.99 6.76 3.74
CA PHE A 45 8.37 6.73 3.28
C PHE A 45 8.48 7.45 1.93
N PRO A 46 9.30 8.50 1.84
CA PRO A 46 9.41 9.28 0.60
C PRO A 46 10.32 8.58 -0.41
N LEU A 47 9.92 7.41 -0.87
CA LEU A 47 10.79 6.54 -1.66
C LEU A 47 11.19 7.14 -3.00
N HIS A 48 10.32 7.95 -3.60
CA HIS A 48 10.63 8.58 -4.89
C HIS A 48 11.69 9.69 -4.76
N GLU A 49 11.83 10.27 -3.57
CA GLU A 49 12.85 11.27 -3.31
C GLU A 49 14.16 10.63 -2.86
N LEU A 50 14.09 9.53 -2.11
CA LEU A 50 15.27 8.92 -1.50
C LEU A 50 15.90 7.82 -2.35
N LEU A 51 15.12 7.15 -3.17
CA LEU A 51 15.59 6.04 -3.99
C LEU A 51 15.59 6.45 -5.45
N GLN A 52 16.70 6.19 -6.12
CA GLN A 52 16.80 6.36 -7.56
C GLN A 52 16.79 4.99 -8.22
N SER A 53 15.95 4.84 -9.24
CA SER A 53 15.82 3.56 -9.92
C SER A 53 15.40 3.78 -11.36
N PRO A 54 15.96 3.02 -12.31
CA PRO A 54 15.45 3.01 -13.68
C PRO A 54 14.11 2.32 -13.80
N LYS A 55 13.68 1.59 -12.75
CA LYS A 55 12.41 0.87 -12.72
C LYS A 55 11.36 1.67 -11.98
N THR A 56 10.11 1.40 -12.27
CA THR A 56 8.99 2.04 -11.60
C THR A 56 8.97 1.65 -10.12
N LEU A 57 8.92 2.65 -9.25
CA LEU A 57 8.76 2.44 -7.81
C LEU A 57 7.31 2.73 -7.43
N VAL A 58 6.71 1.81 -6.69
CA VAL A 58 5.30 1.89 -6.33
C VAL A 58 5.17 1.77 -4.82
N ASN A 59 4.54 2.76 -4.20
CA ASN A 59 4.25 2.75 -2.76
C ASN A 59 2.81 2.30 -2.55
N ARG A 60 2.64 1.20 -1.84
CA ARG A 60 1.34 0.64 -1.48
C ARG A 60 1.22 0.43 0.03
N GLY A 61 1.85 1.30 0.81
CA GLY A 61 1.70 1.30 2.25
C GLY A 61 0.38 1.93 2.68
N ILE A 62 -0.18 1.45 3.78
CA ILE A 62 -1.43 1.97 4.34
C ILE A 62 -1.29 2.06 5.85
N ARG A 63 -1.56 3.22 6.40
CA ARG A 63 -1.49 3.50 7.83
C ARG A 63 -2.34 2.52 8.64
N GLY A 64 -1.79 2.04 9.75
CA GLY A 64 -2.48 1.14 10.66
C GLY A 64 -2.73 -0.26 10.09
N TYR A 65 -2.13 -0.59 8.95
CA TYR A 65 -2.41 -1.84 8.26
C TYR A 65 -1.90 -3.04 9.04
N LYS A 66 -2.67 -4.12 8.98
CA LYS A 66 -2.34 -5.42 9.55
C LYS A 66 -2.39 -6.49 8.46
N THR A 67 -1.78 -7.63 8.75
CA THR A 67 -1.66 -8.70 7.77
C THR A 67 -3.01 -9.20 7.25
N ASP A 68 -4.02 -9.30 8.12
CA ASP A 68 -5.34 -9.75 7.73
C ASP A 68 -6.00 -8.81 6.72
N LEU A 69 -5.87 -7.49 6.91
CA LEU A 69 -6.40 -6.52 5.97
C LEU A 69 -5.65 -6.58 4.64
N LEU A 70 -4.36 -6.79 4.68
CA LEU A 70 -3.56 -6.96 3.46
C LEU A 70 -4.05 -8.17 2.69
N LEU A 71 -4.25 -9.31 3.35
CA LEU A 71 -4.68 -10.53 2.70
C LEU A 71 -6.09 -10.40 2.09
N GLU A 72 -6.97 -9.67 2.74
CA GLU A 72 -8.32 -9.44 2.24
C GLU A 72 -8.36 -8.50 1.04
N ASN A 73 -7.30 -7.70 0.85
CA ASN A 73 -7.28 -6.64 -0.16
C ASN A 73 -6.03 -6.71 -1.04
N LEU A 74 -5.57 -7.91 -1.36
CA LEU A 74 -4.35 -8.09 -2.15
C LEU A 74 -4.39 -7.35 -3.48
N ASP A 75 -5.56 -7.23 -4.10
CA ASP A 75 -5.71 -6.55 -5.38
C ASP A 75 -5.40 -5.04 -5.32
N ALA A 76 -5.44 -4.45 -4.13
CA ALA A 76 -5.01 -3.07 -3.95
C ALA A 76 -3.49 -2.92 -4.01
N HIS A 77 -2.75 -3.98 -3.74
CA HIS A 77 -1.29 -3.97 -3.61
C HIS A 77 -0.59 -4.72 -4.73
N LEU A 78 -1.18 -5.84 -5.18
CA LEU A 78 -0.64 -6.66 -6.26
C LEU A 78 -1.66 -6.67 -7.38
N PHE A 79 -1.25 -6.33 -8.57
CA PHE A 79 -2.19 -6.00 -9.65
C PHE A 79 -1.93 -6.75 -10.96
N GLY A 80 -1.41 -7.95 -10.87
CA GLY A 80 -1.31 -8.86 -12.02
C GLY A 80 -0.29 -8.50 -13.08
N GLN A 81 0.48 -7.43 -12.90
CA GLN A 81 1.56 -7.08 -13.80
C GLN A 81 2.85 -7.78 -13.38
N ALA A 82 3.81 -7.85 -14.28
CA ALA A 82 5.11 -8.41 -13.95
C ALA A 82 5.73 -7.64 -12.79
N LEU A 83 6.10 -8.37 -11.75
CA LEU A 83 6.66 -7.83 -10.53
C LEU A 83 8.16 -8.05 -10.55
N ASP A 84 8.95 -6.99 -10.43
CA ASP A 84 10.40 -7.13 -10.35
C ASP A 84 10.85 -7.49 -8.93
N LYS A 85 10.43 -6.68 -7.96
CA LYS A 85 10.75 -6.90 -6.56
C LYS A 85 9.59 -6.47 -5.68
N LEU A 86 9.48 -7.12 -4.54
CA LEU A 86 8.48 -6.80 -3.53
C LEU A 86 9.18 -6.61 -2.20
N PHE A 87 8.96 -5.46 -1.56
CA PHE A 87 9.40 -5.19 -0.20
C PHE A 87 8.17 -5.12 0.69
N LEU A 88 8.16 -5.94 1.73
CA LEU A 88 7.04 -6.05 2.65
C LEU A 88 7.49 -5.71 4.07
N LEU A 89 6.89 -4.71 4.67
CA LEU A 89 7.14 -4.31 6.05
C LEU A 89 5.82 -4.07 6.75
N ILE A 90 5.35 -5.06 7.48
CA ILE A 90 4.04 -5.05 8.13
C ILE A 90 4.12 -5.85 9.43
N GLY A 91 3.16 -5.63 10.34
CA GLY A 91 3.05 -6.42 11.56
C GLY A 91 3.55 -5.74 12.81
N THR A 92 3.87 -4.44 12.74
CA THR A 92 4.33 -3.68 13.90
C THR A 92 3.19 -2.95 14.61
N ASN A 93 2.00 -3.04 14.07
CA ASN A 93 0.80 -2.37 14.64
C ASN A 93 -0.01 -3.29 15.53
#